data_22bc6e9530b685ca87c1f036f459a6f8
#
_entry.id   22bc6e9530b685ca87c1f036f459a6f8
#
_cell.length_a   1.000
_cell.length_b   1.000
_cell.length_c   1.000
_cell.angle_alpha   90.00
_cell.angle_beta   90.00
_cell.angle_gamma   90.00
#
_symmetry.space_group_name_H-M   'P 1'
#
loop_
_entity.id
_entity.type
_entity.pdbx_description
1 polymer ?
#
loop_
_entity_poly.entity_id
_entity_poly.type
_entity_poly.pdbx_seq_one_letter_code
_entity_poly.pdbx_strand_id
1 'polypeptide(L)'
;MRQANTTDNQILSLIECNNEEVKQENSNKNPTINSVQRDYMAGEVSKDISRRLLLPPEIIEAHDQGIIHFHDMDYFAQHMHNCDLVNLDDMLQNGTVISGTMIEKPHSFSTACNIATQIIAQVASNQYGGQSISLAHLAPFVQISRNSIRRDLREECEMTGQKMDEKLFDAVVEKRLRNEIARGVQTIQYQVVTLMTTNGQAPFVTVFMYLNEARNEQEKKDLSIIIEETLKQRYQGVKNEAGVFITPAFPKLIYVLEEDNITEDGEYYYLTRLAAKCTARRLVPDYISEKKMKELKEGNCFPVMGCRSALTPWRDANGKYKFYGRFNQGVVTLNLVDVALSSGKDLDLFWKIMDERLELCYKALMCRHNRLKGTLSDAAPILWQHGAIARLKKGETIDPLLYNGYSTISLGYAGLCECVRYMTGKSHTDPEATPLALDIMKRMNAACNKWKKETTIGFGIYGTPLESTTYKFAKTLQKRFGVIPGVTDKNYITNSYHVHVTEPIDAFHKLSFEAQFQSLSTGGAISYVEVPNMQNNLEAVLQVIRFIYDNIMYAELNTKSDYCQVCGFDGEIQIVKDESGKLIWRCPKCGNTDQSKMNVARRTCGYIGSQFWNQGRTQEIRDRVLHL
;
A
#
# COMPACT_ATOMS: atom_id res chain seq x y z
N MET A 1 -24.56 -39.63 0.34
CA MET A 1 -23.82 -38.35 0.46
C MET A 1 -24.18 -37.50 -0.76
N ARG A 2 -24.41 -36.19 -0.57
CA ARG A 2 -24.58 -35.26 -1.70
C ARG A 2 -23.23 -35.14 -2.44
N GLN A 3 -23.25 -34.99 -3.75
CA GLN A 3 -22.06 -34.76 -4.55
C GLN A 3 -21.55 -33.34 -4.27
N ALA A 4 -20.24 -33.18 -3.94
CA ALA A 4 -19.62 -31.90 -3.72
C ALA A 4 -19.58 -31.07 -5.02
N ASN A 5 -19.91 -29.79 -4.94
CA ASN A 5 -19.77 -28.86 -6.05
C ASN A 5 -18.34 -28.23 -6.07
N THR A 6 -18.08 -27.34 -7.02
CA THR A 6 -16.76 -26.71 -7.17
C THR A 6 -16.35 -25.92 -5.92
N THR A 7 -17.29 -25.17 -5.33
CA THR A 7 -17.04 -24.38 -4.11
C THR A 7 -16.75 -25.27 -2.92
N ASP A 8 -17.52 -26.37 -2.76
CA ASP A 8 -17.26 -27.35 -1.70
C ASP A 8 -15.84 -27.94 -1.82
N ASN A 9 -15.43 -28.30 -3.05
CA ASN A 9 -14.10 -28.85 -3.30
C ASN A 9 -12.97 -27.84 -3.01
N GLN A 10 -13.16 -26.57 -3.35
CA GLN A 10 -12.20 -25.50 -3.02
C GLN A 10 -12.06 -25.33 -1.50
N ILE A 11 -13.18 -25.26 -0.78
CA ILE A 11 -13.19 -25.15 0.67
C ILE A 11 -12.53 -26.37 1.33
N LEU A 12 -12.83 -27.58 0.89
CA LEU A 12 -12.22 -28.80 1.42
C LEU A 12 -10.71 -28.82 1.18
N SER A 13 -10.26 -28.45 -0.03
CA SER A 13 -8.83 -28.38 -0.34
C SER A 13 -8.08 -27.34 0.51
N LEU A 14 -8.75 -26.25 0.88
CA LEU A 14 -8.25 -25.25 1.83
C LEU A 14 -8.04 -25.83 3.23
N ILE A 15 -9.09 -26.51 3.75
CA ILE A 15 -9.07 -27.11 5.10
C ILE A 15 -7.98 -28.18 5.20
N GLU A 16 -7.81 -28.98 4.16
CA GLU A 16 -6.81 -30.03 4.06
C GLU A 16 -5.39 -29.51 3.75
N CYS A 17 -5.24 -28.18 3.57
CA CYS A 17 -3.97 -27.52 3.25
C CYS A 17 -3.26 -28.07 2.00
N ASN A 18 -4.01 -28.61 1.03
CA ASN A 18 -3.48 -29.16 -0.21
C ASN A 18 -3.68 -28.26 -1.45
N ASN A 19 -4.20 -27.04 -1.25
CA ASN A 19 -4.38 -26.03 -2.31
C ASN A 19 -3.16 -25.11 -2.40
N GLU A 20 -2.25 -25.40 -3.33
CA GLU A 20 -1.02 -24.63 -3.54
C GLU A 20 -1.29 -23.22 -4.06
N GLU A 21 -2.34 -22.99 -4.85
CA GLU A 21 -2.68 -21.66 -5.37
C GLU A 21 -3.09 -20.73 -4.25
N VAL A 22 -3.93 -21.18 -3.34
CA VAL A 22 -4.37 -20.40 -2.18
C VAL A 22 -3.22 -20.12 -1.22
N LYS A 23 -2.33 -21.09 -1.01
CA LYS A 23 -1.14 -20.88 -0.17
C LYS A 23 -0.24 -19.74 -0.66
N GLN A 24 -0.31 -19.41 -1.95
CA GLN A 24 0.54 -18.43 -2.62
C GLN A 24 -0.21 -17.17 -3.07
N GLU A 25 -1.49 -17.04 -2.73
CA GLU A 25 -2.30 -15.88 -3.13
C GLU A 25 -1.88 -14.59 -2.41
N ASN A 26 -1.54 -14.69 -1.14
CA ASN A 26 -1.08 -13.56 -0.33
C ASN A 26 0.16 -13.95 0.48
N SER A 27 1.26 -13.24 0.26
CA SER A 27 2.57 -13.52 0.90
C SER A 27 2.58 -13.33 2.42
N ASN A 28 1.57 -12.70 3.00
CA ASN A 28 1.48 -12.38 4.43
C ASN A 28 0.36 -13.14 5.17
N LYS A 29 -0.43 -13.97 4.48
CA LYS A 29 -1.47 -14.83 5.07
C LYS A 29 -1.02 -16.28 5.14
N ASN A 30 -1.03 -16.86 6.33
CA ASN A 30 -0.73 -18.29 6.51
C ASN A 30 -2.02 -19.12 6.48
N PRO A 31 -2.30 -19.86 5.39
CA PRO A 31 -3.56 -20.60 5.23
C PRO A 31 -3.70 -21.83 6.15
N THR A 32 -2.69 -22.17 6.94
CA THR A 32 -2.78 -23.28 7.91
C THR A 32 -3.40 -22.86 9.25
N ILE A 33 -3.55 -21.54 9.48
CA ILE A 33 -4.09 -20.99 10.72
C ILE A 33 -5.63 -20.95 10.64
N ASN A 34 -6.32 -21.47 11.63
CA ASN A 34 -7.79 -21.60 11.64
C ASN A 34 -8.55 -20.28 11.38
N SER A 35 -8.10 -19.15 11.94
CA SER A 35 -8.73 -17.84 11.70
C SER A 35 -8.54 -17.39 10.25
N VAL A 36 -7.40 -17.66 9.65
CA VAL A 36 -7.12 -17.39 8.23
C VAL A 36 -7.97 -18.29 7.33
N GLN A 37 -8.10 -19.58 7.67
CA GLN A 37 -8.96 -20.51 6.93
C GLN A 37 -10.43 -20.03 6.91
N ARG A 38 -10.93 -19.50 8.02
CA ARG A 38 -12.30 -18.95 8.08
C ARG A 38 -12.48 -17.77 7.13
N ASP A 39 -11.52 -16.88 7.02
CA ASP A 39 -11.55 -15.76 6.08
C ASP A 39 -11.53 -16.27 4.63
N TYR A 40 -10.65 -17.21 4.29
CA TYR A 40 -10.64 -17.83 2.98
C TYR A 40 -11.93 -18.57 2.63
N MET A 41 -12.54 -19.29 3.58
CA MET A 41 -13.83 -19.96 3.35
C MET A 41 -14.93 -18.93 3.07
N ALA A 42 -14.97 -17.83 3.82
CA ALA A 42 -15.91 -16.74 3.56
C ALA A 42 -15.65 -16.09 2.19
N GLY A 43 -14.39 -15.93 1.82
CA GLY A 43 -13.97 -15.45 0.50
C GLY A 43 -14.43 -16.34 -0.64
N GLU A 44 -14.28 -17.67 -0.53
CA GLU A 44 -14.76 -18.61 -1.56
C GLU A 44 -16.29 -18.58 -1.73
N VAL A 45 -17.04 -18.46 -0.63
CA VAL A 45 -18.49 -18.26 -0.67
C VAL A 45 -18.84 -16.93 -1.35
N SER A 46 -18.14 -15.86 -1.02
CA SER A 46 -18.33 -14.55 -1.67
C SER A 46 -18.04 -14.61 -3.17
N LYS A 47 -16.94 -15.25 -3.59
CA LYS A 47 -16.60 -15.45 -5.01
C LYS A 47 -17.70 -16.20 -5.74
N ASP A 48 -18.21 -17.29 -5.18
CA ASP A 48 -19.28 -18.09 -5.77
C ASP A 48 -20.58 -17.29 -5.95
N ILE A 49 -21.02 -16.59 -4.90
CA ILE A 49 -22.20 -15.71 -4.94
C ILE A 49 -22.00 -14.59 -5.97
N SER A 50 -20.84 -13.97 -5.97
CA SER A 50 -20.51 -12.88 -6.90
C SER A 50 -20.57 -13.32 -8.35
N ARG A 51 -20.02 -14.49 -8.65
CA ARG A 51 -19.99 -15.07 -10.00
C ARG A 51 -21.37 -15.48 -10.51
N ARG A 52 -22.19 -16.07 -9.65
CA ARG A 52 -23.50 -16.63 -10.06
C ARG A 52 -24.65 -15.64 -9.99
N LEU A 53 -24.60 -14.67 -9.08
CA LEU A 53 -25.77 -13.86 -8.73
C LEU A 53 -25.56 -12.35 -8.86
N LEU A 54 -24.33 -11.84 -8.67
CA LEU A 54 -24.11 -10.40 -8.49
C LEU A 54 -23.45 -9.72 -9.69
N LEU A 55 -22.63 -10.45 -10.45
CA LEU A 55 -21.93 -9.91 -11.61
C LEU A 55 -22.54 -10.39 -12.92
N PRO A 56 -22.61 -9.52 -13.94
CA PRO A 56 -23.02 -9.91 -15.28
C PRO A 56 -22.10 -11.00 -15.85
N PRO A 57 -22.65 -11.98 -16.62
CA PRO A 57 -21.85 -13.06 -17.23
C PRO A 57 -20.67 -12.56 -18.06
N GLU A 58 -20.84 -11.46 -18.80
CA GLU A 58 -19.78 -10.85 -19.61
C GLU A 58 -18.57 -10.39 -18.79
N ILE A 59 -18.79 -9.91 -17.57
CA ILE A 59 -17.73 -9.48 -16.65
C ILE A 59 -16.97 -10.69 -16.12
N ILE A 60 -17.70 -11.77 -15.78
CA ILE A 60 -17.11 -13.02 -15.31
C ILE A 60 -16.27 -13.67 -16.40
N GLU A 61 -16.79 -13.73 -17.62
CA GLU A 61 -16.07 -14.28 -18.77
C GLU A 61 -14.78 -13.49 -19.04
N ALA A 62 -14.85 -12.16 -19.06
CA ALA A 62 -13.69 -11.31 -19.26
C ALA A 62 -12.65 -11.46 -18.13
N HIS A 63 -13.09 -11.63 -16.89
CA HIS A 63 -12.22 -11.92 -15.76
C HIS A 63 -11.52 -13.27 -15.89
N ASP A 64 -12.26 -14.31 -16.30
CA ASP A 64 -11.71 -15.67 -16.45
C ASP A 64 -10.75 -15.78 -17.63
N GLN A 65 -11.04 -15.09 -18.72
CA GLN A 65 -10.15 -15.01 -19.88
C GLN A 65 -8.91 -14.11 -19.67
N GLY A 66 -8.83 -13.39 -18.53
CA GLY A 66 -7.72 -12.47 -18.24
C GLY A 66 -7.70 -11.21 -19.12
N ILE A 67 -8.84 -10.83 -19.67
CA ILE A 67 -9.03 -9.56 -20.38
C ILE A 67 -9.03 -8.40 -19.38
N ILE A 68 -9.74 -8.59 -18.28
CA ILE A 68 -9.75 -7.71 -17.11
C ILE A 68 -9.50 -8.52 -15.85
N HIS A 69 -9.18 -7.85 -14.76
CA HIS A 69 -9.22 -8.45 -13.43
C HIS A 69 -10.17 -7.64 -12.53
N PHE A 70 -11.24 -8.30 -12.09
CA PHE A 70 -12.13 -7.78 -11.07
C PHE A 70 -11.50 -8.12 -9.72
N HIS A 71 -10.88 -7.12 -9.06
CA HIS A 71 -10.17 -7.34 -7.79
C HIS A 71 -11.09 -7.70 -6.64
N ASP A 72 -10.56 -8.38 -5.63
CA ASP A 72 -11.21 -8.60 -4.32
C ASP A 72 -12.67 -9.11 -4.45
N MET A 73 -12.88 -10.10 -5.32
CA MET A 73 -14.20 -10.74 -5.50
C MET A 73 -14.60 -11.53 -4.25
N ASP A 74 -13.63 -11.91 -3.45
CA ASP A 74 -13.77 -12.56 -2.15
C ASP A 74 -14.45 -11.69 -1.08
N TYR A 75 -14.49 -10.36 -1.29
CA TYR A 75 -15.21 -9.41 -0.42
C TYR A 75 -16.40 -8.74 -1.12
N PHE A 76 -16.59 -8.95 -2.42
CA PHE A 76 -17.58 -8.24 -3.22
C PHE A 76 -19.03 -8.51 -2.82
N ALA A 77 -19.35 -9.69 -2.29
CA ALA A 77 -20.70 -10.00 -1.83
C ALA A 77 -21.14 -9.13 -0.64
N GLN A 78 -20.20 -8.55 0.11
CA GLN A 78 -20.45 -7.64 1.22
C GLN A 78 -20.46 -6.16 0.75
N HIS A 79 -21.09 -5.29 1.54
CA HIS A 79 -21.07 -3.84 1.30
C HIS A 79 -19.79 -3.22 1.89
N MET A 80 -18.64 -3.62 1.34
CA MET A 80 -17.33 -3.17 1.80
C MET A 80 -16.62 -2.37 0.70
N HIS A 81 -15.86 -1.37 1.11
CA HIS A 81 -15.00 -0.59 0.22
C HIS A 81 -13.55 -1.06 0.29
N ASN A 82 -12.71 -0.54 -0.61
CA ASN A 82 -11.29 -0.89 -0.69
C ASN A 82 -10.47 -0.12 0.37
N CYS A 83 -9.61 0.78 -0.06
CA CYS A 83 -8.67 1.51 0.82
C CYS A 83 -9.30 2.78 1.39
N ASP A 84 -8.77 3.24 2.53
CA ASP A 84 -9.21 4.47 3.17
C ASP A 84 -8.08 5.32 3.79
N LEU A 85 -8.38 6.59 4.00
CA LEU A 85 -7.61 7.55 4.78
C LEU A 85 -8.36 7.81 6.09
N VAL A 86 -7.91 7.21 7.16
CA VAL A 86 -8.56 7.32 8.46
C VAL A 86 -8.40 8.73 9.02
N ASN A 87 -9.51 9.37 9.36
CA ASN A 87 -9.51 10.66 10.04
C ASN A 87 -9.25 10.50 11.55
N LEU A 88 -8.04 10.05 11.86
CA LEU A 88 -7.63 9.80 13.24
C LEU A 88 -7.68 11.07 14.09
N ASP A 89 -7.44 12.25 13.49
CA ASP A 89 -7.56 13.54 14.18
C ASP A 89 -8.99 13.76 14.71
N ASP A 90 -10.01 13.59 13.85
CA ASP A 90 -11.40 13.74 14.28
C ASP A 90 -11.77 12.75 15.39
N MET A 91 -11.37 11.49 15.24
CA MET A 91 -11.68 10.45 16.23
C MET A 91 -11.03 10.70 17.59
N LEU A 92 -9.78 11.18 17.62
CA LEU A 92 -9.05 11.46 18.86
C LEU A 92 -9.48 12.80 19.49
N GLN A 93 -9.78 13.83 18.70
CA GLN A 93 -10.17 15.14 19.25
C GLN A 93 -11.63 15.18 19.71
N ASN A 94 -12.53 14.50 19.03
CA ASN A 94 -13.98 14.54 19.27
C ASN A 94 -14.52 13.25 19.94
N GLY A 95 -13.64 12.29 20.23
CA GLY A 95 -14.04 10.97 20.70
C GLY A 95 -14.59 10.07 19.59
N THR A 96 -14.68 8.79 19.89
CA THR A 96 -15.19 7.76 18.99
C THR A 96 -15.91 6.66 19.78
N VAL A 97 -16.50 5.69 19.08
CA VAL A 97 -17.09 4.52 19.72
C VAL A 97 -16.45 3.26 19.15
N ILE A 98 -15.95 2.39 20.01
CA ILE A 98 -15.36 1.11 19.65
C ILE A 98 -16.14 0.00 20.37
N SER A 99 -16.70 -0.93 19.60
CA SER A 99 -17.48 -2.06 20.13
C SER A 99 -18.57 -1.64 21.14
N GLY A 100 -19.25 -0.52 20.85
CA GLY A 100 -20.32 0.02 21.71
C GLY A 100 -19.82 0.81 22.93
N THR A 101 -18.50 0.95 23.11
CA THR A 101 -17.91 1.69 24.22
C THR A 101 -17.45 3.07 23.75
N MET A 102 -17.89 4.12 24.46
CA MET A 102 -17.43 5.49 24.21
C MET A 102 -15.97 5.64 24.59
N ILE A 103 -15.19 6.17 23.68
CA ILE A 103 -13.78 6.52 23.86
C ILE A 103 -13.67 8.04 23.78
N GLU A 104 -13.38 8.65 24.90
CA GLU A 104 -13.21 10.09 25.01
C GLU A 104 -11.85 10.54 24.47
N LYS A 105 -11.66 11.85 24.31
CA LYS A 105 -10.38 12.45 23.91
C LYS A 105 -9.25 12.01 24.86
N PRO A 106 -8.13 11.48 24.33
CA PRO A 106 -7.00 11.08 25.17
C PRO A 106 -6.39 12.24 25.97
N HIS A 107 -5.91 11.93 27.17
CA HIS A 107 -5.23 12.88 28.05
C HIS A 107 -3.69 12.71 28.07
N SER A 108 -3.15 11.86 27.20
CA SER A 108 -1.71 11.67 27.03
C SER A 108 -1.38 11.13 25.64
N PHE A 109 -0.12 11.31 25.22
CA PHE A 109 0.39 10.75 23.97
C PHE A 109 0.33 9.23 23.95
N SER A 110 0.74 8.57 25.04
CA SER A 110 0.70 7.09 25.10
C SER A 110 -0.73 6.54 25.05
N THR A 111 -1.70 7.21 25.66
CA THR A 111 -3.11 6.84 25.53
C THR A 111 -3.62 7.05 24.09
N ALA A 112 -3.24 8.15 23.46
CA ALA A 112 -3.59 8.39 22.05
C ALA A 112 -3.04 7.31 21.11
N CYS A 113 -1.79 6.88 21.32
CA CYS A 113 -1.18 5.78 20.56
C CYS A 113 -1.94 4.45 20.77
N ASN A 114 -2.32 4.14 22.00
CA ASN A 114 -3.08 2.93 22.30
C ASN A 114 -4.47 2.94 21.62
N ILE A 115 -5.19 4.04 21.73
CA ILE A 115 -6.50 4.20 21.05
C ILE A 115 -6.34 4.13 19.53
N ALA A 116 -5.30 4.74 18.97
CA ALA A 116 -5.01 4.65 17.54
C ALA A 116 -4.86 3.20 17.06
N THR A 117 -4.21 2.33 17.84
CA THR A 117 -4.07 0.91 17.47
C THR A 117 -5.40 0.16 17.51
N GLN A 118 -6.28 0.49 18.44
CA GLN A 118 -7.64 -0.08 18.50
C GLN A 118 -8.48 0.39 17.29
N ILE A 119 -8.38 1.65 16.92
CA ILE A 119 -9.03 2.20 15.72
C ILE A 119 -8.53 1.47 14.47
N ILE A 120 -7.21 1.31 14.32
CA ILE A 120 -6.59 0.59 13.20
C ILE A 120 -7.16 -0.83 13.07
N ALA A 121 -7.27 -1.57 14.18
CA ALA A 121 -7.80 -2.92 14.19
C ALA A 121 -9.29 -2.98 13.76
N GLN A 122 -10.09 -2.04 14.24
CA GLN A 122 -11.52 -1.96 13.91
C GLN A 122 -11.74 -1.55 12.45
N VAL A 123 -10.99 -0.57 11.95
CA VAL A 123 -11.06 -0.15 10.55
C VAL A 123 -10.65 -1.31 9.63
N ALA A 124 -9.53 -1.98 9.92
CA ALA A 124 -9.05 -3.12 9.13
C ALA A 124 -10.03 -4.29 9.08
N SER A 125 -10.93 -4.41 10.04
CA SER A 125 -11.98 -5.44 10.07
C SER A 125 -13.26 -5.05 9.31
N ASN A 126 -13.34 -3.81 8.81
CA ASN A 126 -14.54 -3.27 8.16
C ASN A 126 -14.32 -2.79 6.72
N GLN A 127 -13.12 -2.99 6.19
CA GLN A 127 -12.76 -2.74 4.79
C GLN A 127 -11.79 -3.83 4.32
N TYR A 128 -11.58 -4.00 3.02
CA TYR A 128 -10.73 -5.09 2.50
C TYR A 128 -9.38 -4.64 1.94
N GLY A 129 -9.15 -3.34 1.81
CA GLY A 129 -7.88 -2.78 1.33
C GLY A 129 -6.95 -2.34 2.45
N GLY A 130 -6.09 -1.38 2.13
CA GLY A 130 -5.18 -0.76 3.09
C GLY A 130 -5.75 0.52 3.68
N GLN A 131 -5.41 0.81 4.92
CA GLN A 131 -5.71 2.07 5.57
C GLN A 131 -4.45 2.90 5.77
N SER A 132 -4.60 4.22 5.78
CA SER A 132 -3.50 5.13 6.10
C SER A 132 -3.87 6.04 7.26
N ILE A 133 -2.92 6.23 8.16
CA ILE A 133 -2.97 7.19 9.27
C ILE A 133 -1.82 8.19 9.15
N SER A 134 -1.98 9.36 9.75
CA SER A 134 -0.90 10.34 9.87
C SER A 134 -0.38 10.43 11.30
N LEU A 135 0.94 10.48 11.48
CA LEU A 135 1.55 10.79 12.77
C LEU A 135 1.28 12.23 13.22
N ALA A 136 0.98 13.14 12.29
CA ALA A 136 0.60 14.51 12.63
C ALA A 136 -0.67 14.57 13.50
N HIS A 137 -1.57 13.58 13.36
CA HIS A 137 -2.77 13.49 14.19
C HIS A 137 -2.49 13.13 15.66
N LEU A 138 -1.30 12.60 15.96
CA LEU A 138 -0.85 12.29 17.31
C LEU A 138 -0.05 13.43 17.94
N ALA A 139 0.52 14.33 17.14
CA ALA A 139 1.38 15.42 17.61
C ALA A 139 0.72 16.34 18.66
N PRO A 140 -0.58 16.71 18.58
CA PRO A 140 -1.24 17.53 19.60
C PRO A 140 -1.20 16.93 21.02
N PHE A 141 -1.14 15.59 21.12
CA PHE A 141 -1.15 14.88 22.41
C PHE A 141 0.23 14.92 23.10
N VAL A 142 1.30 15.24 22.37
CA VAL A 142 2.63 15.48 22.95
C VAL A 142 2.62 16.68 23.89
N GLN A 143 1.98 17.79 23.50
CA GLN A 143 1.87 18.96 24.36
C GLN A 143 1.01 18.69 25.62
N ILE A 144 -0.03 17.87 25.49
CA ILE A 144 -0.86 17.45 26.62
C ILE A 144 0.01 16.66 27.62
N SER A 145 0.77 15.68 27.13
CA SER A 145 1.71 14.91 27.97
C SER A 145 2.78 15.81 28.60
N ARG A 146 3.35 16.75 27.83
CA ARG A 146 4.36 17.71 28.35
C ARG A 146 3.80 18.50 29.53
N ASN A 147 2.57 19.00 29.42
CA ASN A 147 1.92 19.76 30.47
C ASN A 147 1.64 18.89 31.72
N SER A 148 1.19 17.64 31.53
CA SER A 148 1.00 16.70 32.63
C SER A 148 2.30 16.39 33.37
N ILE A 149 3.37 16.06 32.62
CA ILE A 149 4.69 15.76 33.17
C ILE A 149 5.24 16.97 33.95
N ARG A 150 5.03 18.20 33.45
CA ARG A 150 5.45 19.45 34.18
C ARG A 150 4.71 19.59 35.50
N ARG A 151 3.41 19.36 35.50
CA ARG A 151 2.61 19.43 36.73
C ARG A 151 3.07 18.37 37.73
N ASP A 152 3.16 17.13 37.30
CA ASP A 152 3.52 16.01 38.16
C ASP A 152 4.93 16.18 38.76
N LEU A 153 5.90 16.71 37.96
CA LEU A 153 7.26 16.99 38.44
C LEU A 153 7.28 18.14 39.46
N ARG A 154 6.42 19.16 39.32
CA ARG A 154 6.29 20.24 40.33
C ARG A 154 5.77 19.70 41.64
N GLU A 155 4.70 18.89 41.58
CA GLU A 155 4.15 18.24 42.76
C GLU A 155 5.19 17.32 43.44
N GLU A 156 5.97 16.56 42.70
CA GLU A 156 7.07 15.74 43.24
C GLU A 156 8.14 16.59 43.93
N CYS A 157 8.52 17.71 43.32
CA CYS A 157 9.51 18.65 43.93
C CYS A 157 8.97 19.25 45.22
N GLU A 158 7.70 19.66 45.27
CA GLU A 158 7.06 20.19 46.45
C GLU A 158 7.00 19.15 47.57
N MET A 159 6.56 17.92 47.25
CA MET A 159 6.46 16.82 48.21
C MET A 159 7.81 16.38 48.78
N THR A 160 8.88 16.44 47.98
CA THR A 160 10.23 15.99 48.38
C THR A 160 11.10 17.13 48.94
N GLY A 161 10.67 18.37 48.83
CA GLY A 161 11.46 19.55 49.16
C GLY A 161 12.66 19.80 48.22
N GLN A 162 12.70 19.08 47.08
CA GLN A 162 13.77 19.27 46.08
C GLN A 162 13.61 20.61 45.34
N LYS A 163 14.70 21.38 45.26
CA LYS A 163 14.74 22.57 44.42
C LYS A 163 15.49 22.25 43.14
N MET A 164 14.85 22.47 42.01
CA MET A 164 15.46 22.41 40.68
C MET A 164 15.49 23.82 40.09
N ASP A 165 16.60 24.18 39.42
CA ASP A 165 16.58 25.34 38.55
C ASP A 165 15.72 25.07 37.30
N GLU A 166 15.26 26.13 36.64
CA GLU A 166 14.34 26.04 35.48
C GLU A 166 14.94 25.19 34.34
N LYS A 167 16.24 25.35 34.08
CA LYS A 167 16.92 24.59 33.01
C LYS A 167 16.97 23.10 33.29
N LEU A 168 17.27 22.71 34.52
CA LEU A 168 17.25 21.29 34.93
C LEU A 168 15.83 20.75 34.93
N PHE A 169 14.86 21.54 35.40
CA PHE A 169 13.45 21.16 35.39
C PHE A 169 12.96 20.85 33.97
N ASP A 170 13.20 21.75 33.01
CA ASP A 170 12.84 21.56 31.61
C ASP A 170 13.56 20.37 30.99
N ALA A 171 14.83 20.14 31.28
CA ALA A 171 15.57 18.98 30.81
C ALA A 171 14.97 17.65 31.30
N VAL A 172 14.53 17.61 32.57
CA VAL A 172 13.84 16.41 33.13
C VAL A 172 12.49 16.18 32.47
N VAL A 173 11.71 17.26 32.25
CA VAL A 173 10.42 17.19 31.55
C VAL A 173 10.61 16.62 30.15
N GLU A 174 11.51 17.16 29.35
CA GLU A 174 11.76 16.71 27.98
C GLU A 174 12.29 15.26 27.94
N LYS A 175 13.12 14.86 28.90
CA LYS A 175 13.59 13.48 29.01
C LYS A 175 12.42 12.51 29.28
N ARG A 176 11.53 12.84 30.22
CA ARG A 176 10.34 12.02 30.53
C ARG A 176 9.40 11.95 29.33
N LEU A 177 9.20 13.09 28.66
CA LEU A 177 8.37 13.18 27.46
C LEU A 177 8.91 12.30 26.33
N ARG A 178 10.22 12.36 26.03
CA ARG A 178 10.85 11.49 25.02
C ARG A 178 10.69 10.00 25.35
N ASN A 179 10.78 9.63 26.63
CA ASN A 179 10.53 8.26 27.06
C ASN A 179 9.06 7.84 26.84
N GLU A 180 8.11 8.74 27.06
CA GLU A 180 6.70 8.48 26.78
C GLU A 180 6.44 8.33 25.28
N ILE A 181 7.03 9.20 24.44
CA ILE A 181 6.93 9.11 22.99
C ILE A 181 7.49 7.77 22.51
N ALA A 182 8.65 7.36 22.99
CA ALA A 182 9.26 6.08 22.63
C ALA A 182 8.35 4.89 22.96
N ARG A 183 7.71 4.89 24.14
CA ARG A 183 6.75 3.85 24.53
C ARG A 183 5.49 3.86 23.67
N GLY A 184 4.95 5.05 23.37
CA GLY A 184 3.77 5.20 22.51
C GLY A 184 4.02 4.69 21.09
N VAL A 185 5.15 5.06 20.48
CA VAL A 185 5.58 4.57 19.16
C VAL A 185 5.80 3.05 19.19
N GLN A 186 6.43 2.52 20.24
CA GLN A 186 6.61 1.09 20.41
C GLN A 186 5.25 0.35 20.49
N THR A 187 4.28 0.93 21.18
CA THR A 187 2.92 0.39 21.25
C THR A 187 2.31 0.26 19.86
N ILE A 188 2.39 1.30 19.03
CA ILE A 188 1.89 1.23 17.64
C ILE A 188 2.61 0.14 16.85
N GLN A 189 3.94 0.11 16.91
CA GLN A 189 4.72 -0.85 16.13
C GLN A 189 4.40 -2.31 16.51
N TYR A 190 4.37 -2.63 17.80
CA TYR A 190 4.14 -4.00 18.25
C TYR A 190 2.68 -4.41 18.12
N GLN A 191 1.74 -3.53 18.41
CA GLN A 191 0.31 -3.82 18.24
C GLN A 191 -0.03 -4.12 16.78
N VAL A 192 0.47 -3.34 15.83
CA VAL A 192 0.21 -3.57 14.40
C VAL A 192 0.73 -4.94 13.94
N VAL A 193 1.89 -5.39 14.39
CA VAL A 193 2.45 -6.69 13.95
C VAL A 193 1.88 -7.89 14.72
N THR A 194 1.32 -7.68 15.90
CA THR A 194 0.77 -8.77 16.74
C THR A 194 -0.75 -8.92 16.65
N LEU A 195 -1.45 -7.91 16.12
CA LEU A 195 -2.88 -7.99 15.89
C LEU A 195 -3.19 -8.86 14.67
N MET A 196 -4.15 -9.75 14.84
CA MET A 196 -4.79 -10.46 13.73
C MET A 196 -6.22 -9.92 13.58
N THR A 197 -6.50 -9.34 12.43
CA THR A 197 -7.83 -8.84 12.09
C THR A 197 -8.75 -9.96 11.59
N THR A 198 -10.01 -9.65 11.38
CA THR A 198 -10.97 -10.60 10.78
C THR A 198 -10.56 -11.05 9.38
N ASN A 199 -9.71 -10.28 8.69
CA ASN A 199 -9.17 -10.62 7.37
C ASN A 199 -7.99 -11.61 7.42
N GLY A 200 -7.73 -12.22 8.56
CA GLY A 200 -6.73 -13.27 8.72
C GLY A 200 -5.27 -12.83 8.60
N GLN A 201 -4.98 -11.55 8.75
CA GLN A 201 -3.62 -10.98 8.72
C GLN A 201 -3.47 -9.80 9.69
N ALA A 202 -2.23 -9.34 9.88
CA ALA A 202 -1.98 -8.06 10.54
C ALA A 202 -2.67 -6.91 9.77
N PRO A 203 -3.08 -5.83 10.46
CA PRO A 203 -3.68 -4.69 9.79
C PRO A 203 -2.80 -4.15 8.66
N PHE A 204 -3.36 -4.06 7.45
CA PHE A 204 -2.67 -3.44 6.32
C PHE A 204 -2.71 -1.92 6.47
N VAL A 205 -1.77 -1.40 7.28
CA VAL A 205 -1.71 0.02 7.63
C VAL A 205 -0.47 0.69 7.09
N THR A 206 -0.66 1.89 6.56
CA THR A 206 0.38 2.83 6.14
C THR A 206 0.42 4.01 7.10
N VAL A 207 1.62 4.36 7.55
CA VAL A 207 1.88 5.50 8.42
C VAL A 207 2.53 6.61 7.61
N PHE A 208 1.85 7.74 7.55
CA PHE A 208 2.26 8.92 6.83
C PHE A 208 3.04 9.88 7.74
N MET A 209 4.26 10.22 7.35
CA MET A 209 5.19 11.06 8.10
C MET A 209 5.45 12.34 7.31
N TYR A 210 4.70 13.40 7.61
CA TYR A 210 4.73 14.66 6.88
C TYR A 210 4.77 15.84 7.85
N LEU A 211 5.93 16.52 7.94
CA LEU A 211 6.15 17.60 8.91
C LEU A 211 5.25 18.81 8.66
N ASN A 212 5.08 19.24 7.41
CA ASN A 212 4.23 20.37 7.05
C ASN A 212 2.72 20.11 7.21
N GLU A 213 2.32 18.93 7.66
CA GLU A 213 0.96 18.64 8.09
C GLU A 213 0.66 19.16 9.51
N ALA A 214 1.70 19.48 10.29
CA ALA A 214 1.57 20.09 11.61
C ALA A 214 0.89 21.46 11.53
N ARG A 215 0.07 21.80 12.52
CA ARG A 215 -0.74 23.02 12.54
C ARG A 215 0.05 24.29 12.90
N ASN A 216 1.17 24.11 13.59
CA ASN A 216 2.05 25.18 14.06
C ASN A 216 3.47 24.64 14.31
N GLU A 217 4.42 25.55 14.54
CA GLU A 217 5.83 25.21 14.72
C GLU A 217 6.11 24.31 15.93
N GLN A 218 5.36 24.45 17.03
CA GLN A 218 5.55 23.56 18.18
C GLN A 218 5.09 22.13 17.86
N GLU A 219 3.93 21.96 17.21
CA GLU A 219 3.48 20.66 16.74
C GLU A 219 4.44 20.05 15.71
N LYS A 220 5.05 20.86 14.84
CA LYS A 220 6.06 20.40 13.87
C LYS A 220 7.30 19.86 14.58
N LYS A 221 7.78 20.53 15.61
CA LYS A 221 8.88 20.06 16.46
C LYS A 221 8.50 18.76 17.19
N ASP A 222 7.32 18.70 17.76
CA ASP A 222 6.84 17.52 18.45
C ASP A 222 6.64 16.33 17.48
N LEU A 223 6.11 16.59 16.28
CA LEU A 223 5.99 15.60 15.21
C LEU A 223 7.35 15.09 14.76
N SER A 224 8.36 15.94 14.68
CA SER A 224 9.72 15.53 14.32
C SER A 224 10.29 14.50 15.30
N ILE A 225 9.98 14.62 16.60
CA ILE A 225 10.39 13.65 17.62
C ILE A 225 9.65 12.30 17.43
N ILE A 226 8.36 12.34 17.10
CA ILE A 226 7.58 11.13 16.83
C ILE A 226 8.13 10.42 15.60
N ILE A 227 8.43 11.14 14.52
CA ILE A 227 9.02 10.60 13.28
C ILE A 227 10.40 10.00 13.57
N GLU A 228 11.26 10.74 14.29
CA GLU A 228 12.58 10.26 14.69
C GLU A 228 12.51 8.93 15.42
N GLU A 229 11.63 8.82 16.40
CA GLU A 229 11.46 7.61 17.20
C GLU A 229 10.88 6.46 16.36
N THR A 230 9.92 6.75 15.47
CA THR A 230 9.36 5.76 14.55
C THR A 230 10.44 5.17 13.64
N LEU A 231 11.30 6.02 13.07
CA LEU A 231 12.40 5.57 12.22
C LEU A 231 13.47 4.79 13.01
N LYS A 232 13.80 5.20 14.23
CA LYS A 232 14.75 4.48 15.10
C LYS A 232 14.26 3.06 15.41
N GLN A 233 13.00 2.94 15.80
CA GLN A 233 12.43 1.64 16.13
C GLN A 233 12.26 0.75 14.89
N ARG A 234 11.90 1.33 13.74
CA ARG A 234 11.89 0.58 12.48
C ARG A 234 13.29 0.14 12.05
N TYR A 235 14.30 0.97 12.22
CA TYR A 235 15.71 0.61 11.95
C TYR A 235 16.15 -0.58 12.80
N GLN A 236 15.76 -0.62 14.07
CA GLN A 236 15.97 -1.78 14.93
C GLN A 236 15.23 -3.02 14.40
N GLY A 237 13.98 -2.88 13.97
CA GLY A 237 13.09 -3.97 13.56
C GLY A 237 12.34 -4.57 14.75
N VAL A 238 11.70 -5.72 14.52
CA VAL A 238 10.99 -6.50 15.54
C VAL A 238 11.63 -7.88 15.71
N LYS A 239 11.60 -8.41 16.93
CA LYS A 239 12.10 -9.76 17.18
C LYS A 239 11.11 -10.81 16.68
N ASN A 240 11.61 -11.78 15.94
CA ASN A 240 10.87 -12.99 15.61
C ASN A 240 10.88 -13.98 16.78
N GLU A 241 10.27 -15.15 16.60
CA GLU A 241 10.25 -16.23 17.61
C GLU A 241 11.63 -16.75 18.01
N ALA A 242 12.63 -16.63 17.14
CA ALA A 242 14.02 -16.98 17.43
C ALA A 242 14.79 -15.86 18.15
N GLY A 243 14.14 -14.75 18.50
CA GLY A 243 14.75 -13.60 19.18
C GLY A 243 15.60 -12.70 18.28
N VAL A 244 15.55 -12.89 16.96
CA VAL A 244 16.32 -12.13 15.98
C VAL A 244 15.51 -10.94 15.48
N PHE A 245 16.13 -9.75 15.37
CA PHE A 245 15.49 -8.57 14.80
C PHE A 245 15.36 -8.69 13.28
N ILE A 246 14.13 -8.74 12.81
CA ILE A 246 13.77 -8.83 11.40
C ILE A 246 12.99 -7.60 10.93
N THR A 247 12.81 -7.47 9.61
CA THR A 247 11.97 -6.44 9.00
C THR A 247 10.51 -6.88 9.02
N PRO A 248 9.61 -6.19 9.74
CA PRO A 248 8.18 -6.49 9.70
C PRO A 248 7.56 -5.97 8.40
N ALA A 249 6.53 -6.67 7.90
CA ALA A 249 5.79 -6.24 6.72
C ALA A 249 5.01 -4.93 6.96
N PHE A 250 4.44 -4.76 8.16
CA PHE A 250 3.64 -3.61 8.58
C PHE A 250 4.12 -3.00 9.90
N PRO A 251 3.78 -1.73 10.17
CA PRO A 251 3.18 -0.75 9.28
C PRO A 251 4.11 -0.38 8.12
N LYS A 252 3.55 -0.11 6.93
CA LYS A 252 4.27 0.57 5.86
C LYS A 252 4.56 2.00 6.29
N LEU A 253 5.75 2.51 6.04
CA LEU A 253 6.14 3.88 6.37
C LEU A 253 6.33 4.69 5.09
N ILE A 254 5.75 5.88 5.05
CA ILE A 254 5.95 6.85 3.98
C ILE A 254 6.50 8.14 4.59
N TYR A 255 7.65 8.57 4.10
CA TYR A 255 8.33 9.78 4.52
C TYR A 255 8.23 10.84 3.42
N VAL A 256 7.67 12.00 3.75
CA VAL A 256 7.55 13.10 2.80
C VAL A 256 8.84 13.91 2.79
N LEU A 257 9.36 14.11 1.60
CA LEU A 257 10.52 14.94 1.34
C LEU A 257 10.05 16.39 1.17
N GLU A 258 10.56 17.26 2.02
CA GLU A 258 10.18 18.67 2.14
C GLU A 258 11.42 19.56 1.99
N GLU A 259 11.23 20.83 1.74
CA GLU A 259 12.33 21.79 1.52
C GLU A 259 13.30 21.84 2.73
N ASP A 260 12.79 21.79 3.94
CA ASP A 260 13.56 21.89 5.19
C ASP A 260 14.14 20.56 5.69
N ASN A 261 13.89 19.44 4.97
CA ASN A 261 14.47 18.15 5.30
C ASN A 261 15.32 17.52 4.19
N ILE A 262 15.38 18.13 3.00
CA ILE A 262 16.08 17.53 1.84
C ILE A 262 17.50 18.06 1.65
N THR A 263 17.84 19.22 2.17
CA THR A 263 19.15 19.85 2.08
C THR A 263 19.92 19.73 3.38
N GLU A 264 21.24 19.68 3.32
CA GLU A 264 22.12 19.48 4.49
C GLU A 264 22.01 20.59 5.56
N ASP A 265 21.66 21.80 5.15
CA ASP A 265 21.40 22.96 6.01
C ASP A 265 19.96 23.03 6.53
N GLY A 266 19.08 22.13 6.08
CA GLY A 266 17.70 22.06 6.55
C GLY A 266 17.59 21.63 8.02
N GLU A 267 16.69 22.27 8.77
CA GLU A 267 16.49 22.00 10.21
C GLU A 267 16.19 20.52 10.49
N TYR A 268 15.50 19.84 9.56
CA TYR A 268 15.08 18.45 9.72
C TYR A 268 15.82 17.45 8.82
N TYR A 269 16.95 17.85 8.21
CA TYR A 269 17.75 16.95 7.36
C TYR A 269 18.22 15.68 8.10
N TYR A 270 18.45 15.78 9.41
CA TYR A 270 18.83 14.62 10.23
C TYR A 270 17.79 13.49 10.16
N LEU A 271 16.50 13.81 9.99
CA LEU A 271 15.43 12.81 9.79
C LEU A 271 15.58 12.10 8.45
N THR A 272 15.91 12.82 7.39
CA THR A 272 16.15 12.23 6.06
C THR A 272 17.36 11.31 6.08
N ARG A 273 18.44 11.67 6.77
CA ARG A 273 19.58 10.77 7.00
C ARG A 273 19.19 9.51 7.76
N LEU A 274 18.36 9.63 8.78
CA LEU A 274 17.84 8.50 9.56
C LEU A 274 16.90 7.63 8.71
N ALA A 275 16.04 8.25 7.91
CA ALA A 275 15.16 7.56 6.96
C ALA A 275 15.99 6.76 5.93
N ALA A 276 17.03 7.35 5.37
CA ALA A 276 17.94 6.67 4.45
C ALA A 276 18.62 5.44 5.07
N LYS A 277 19.11 5.56 6.34
CA LYS A 277 19.65 4.42 7.09
C LYS A 277 18.61 3.32 7.28
N CYS A 278 17.38 3.71 7.61
CA CYS A 278 16.27 2.78 7.80
C CYS A 278 15.94 2.05 6.48
N THR A 279 15.81 2.78 5.37
CA THR A 279 15.57 2.20 4.05
C THR A 279 16.68 1.23 3.64
N ALA A 280 17.94 1.60 3.82
CA ALA A 280 19.08 0.75 3.48
C ALA A 280 19.09 -0.59 4.21
N ARG A 281 18.52 -0.66 5.40
CA ARG A 281 18.47 -1.87 6.24
C ARG A 281 17.12 -2.58 6.24
N ARG A 282 16.01 -1.83 6.15
CA ARG A 282 14.66 -2.33 6.43
C ARG A 282 13.66 -2.12 5.28
N LEU A 283 14.08 -1.75 4.11
CA LEU A 283 13.25 -1.51 2.92
C LEU A 283 12.27 -0.31 3.03
N VAL A 284 12.10 0.27 4.18
CA VAL A 284 11.21 1.41 4.44
C VAL A 284 11.99 2.52 5.19
N PRO A 285 11.52 3.77 5.11
CA PRO A 285 10.31 4.28 4.48
C PRO A 285 10.40 4.39 2.95
N ASP A 286 9.23 4.53 2.31
CA ASP A 286 9.10 5.02 0.95
C ASP A 286 9.08 6.55 0.97
N TYR A 287 9.28 7.18 -0.18
CA TYR A 287 9.45 8.61 -0.31
C TYR A 287 8.42 9.24 -1.22
N ILE A 288 7.75 10.28 -0.73
CA ILE A 288 6.90 11.17 -1.52
C ILE A 288 7.58 12.54 -1.60
N SER A 289 7.69 13.09 -2.81
CA SER A 289 8.13 14.45 -3.02
C SER A 289 6.98 15.43 -2.78
N GLU A 290 7.05 16.26 -1.76
CA GLU A 290 6.10 17.35 -1.55
C GLU A 290 6.04 18.28 -2.76
N LYS A 291 7.20 18.64 -3.30
CA LYS A 291 7.35 19.51 -4.48
C LYS A 291 6.56 18.95 -5.68
N LYS A 292 6.80 17.70 -6.05
CA LYS A 292 6.14 17.06 -7.19
C LYS A 292 4.66 16.77 -6.92
N MET A 293 4.30 16.41 -5.71
CA MET A 293 2.91 16.20 -5.34
C MET A 293 2.11 17.49 -5.45
N LYS A 294 2.66 18.62 -4.97
CA LYS A 294 2.03 19.95 -5.09
C LYS A 294 1.85 20.38 -6.54
N GLU A 295 2.84 20.11 -7.42
CA GLU A 295 2.72 20.38 -8.86
C GLU A 295 1.55 19.62 -9.50
N LEU A 296 1.27 18.38 -9.05
CA LEU A 296 0.27 17.49 -9.66
C LEU A 296 -1.10 17.55 -8.98
N LYS A 297 -1.21 18.08 -7.77
CA LYS A 297 -2.42 18.01 -6.91
C LYS A 297 -2.85 19.39 -6.40
N GLU A 298 -2.99 20.36 -7.31
CA GLU A 298 -3.52 21.69 -7.02
C GLU A 298 -2.83 22.41 -5.85
N GLY A 299 -1.50 22.29 -5.76
CA GLY A 299 -0.70 22.93 -4.73
C GLY A 299 -0.71 22.22 -3.38
N ASN A 300 -1.20 20.98 -3.31
CA ASN A 300 -1.30 20.23 -2.06
C ASN A 300 -0.50 18.92 -2.10
N CYS A 301 -0.05 18.48 -0.93
CA CYS A 301 0.50 17.15 -0.74
C CYS A 301 -0.55 16.26 -0.08
N PHE A 302 -1.05 15.29 -0.84
CA PHE A 302 -2.06 14.34 -0.38
C PHE A 302 -1.41 13.07 0.16
N PRO A 303 -1.92 12.48 1.26
CA PRO A 303 -1.55 11.13 1.65
C PRO A 303 -2.06 10.12 0.62
N VAL A 304 -1.39 8.96 0.56
CA VAL A 304 -1.84 7.83 -0.24
C VAL A 304 -2.45 6.76 0.65
N MET A 305 -3.41 6.01 0.12
CA MET A 305 -4.07 4.90 0.80
C MET A 305 -3.34 3.60 0.53
N GLY A 306 -3.08 2.83 1.58
CA GLY A 306 -2.43 1.53 1.48
C GLY A 306 -1.10 1.61 0.73
N CYS A 307 -0.98 0.90 -0.40
CA CYS A 307 0.27 0.87 -1.16
C CYS A 307 0.54 2.19 -1.87
N ARG A 308 -0.40 2.69 -2.68
CA ARG A 308 -0.21 3.83 -3.58
C ARG A 308 -1.49 4.49 -4.08
N SER A 309 -2.67 4.06 -3.64
CA SER A 309 -3.92 4.65 -4.12
C SER A 309 -4.01 6.12 -3.72
N ALA A 310 -4.23 6.99 -4.68
CA ALA A 310 -4.34 8.43 -4.46
C ALA A 310 -5.74 8.91 -4.76
N LEU A 311 -6.22 9.81 -3.92
CA LEU A 311 -7.48 10.52 -4.14
C LEU A 311 -7.28 11.71 -5.07
N THR A 312 -8.33 12.03 -5.83
CA THR A 312 -8.40 13.33 -6.50
C THR A 312 -8.62 14.44 -5.48
N PRO A 313 -8.09 15.66 -5.70
CA PRO A 313 -8.41 16.81 -4.86
C PRO A 313 -9.92 16.99 -4.74
N TRP A 314 -10.38 17.21 -3.52
CA TRP A 314 -11.80 17.45 -3.22
C TRP A 314 -11.91 18.54 -2.15
N ARG A 315 -12.90 19.43 -2.31
CA ARG A 315 -13.16 20.53 -1.39
C ARG A 315 -14.55 20.39 -0.80
N ASP A 316 -14.66 20.72 0.48
CA ASP A 316 -15.96 20.82 1.15
C ASP A 316 -16.77 22.04 0.70
N ALA A 317 -17.96 22.22 1.26
CA ALA A 317 -18.85 23.34 0.96
C ALA A 317 -18.24 24.72 1.26
N ASN A 318 -17.21 24.78 2.11
CA ASN A 318 -16.47 25.99 2.45
C ASN A 318 -15.24 26.20 1.55
N GLY A 319 -15.03 25.35 0.56
CA GLY A 319 -13.88 25.39 -0.34
C GLY A 319 -12.58 24.86 0.25
N LYS A 320 -12.61 24.24 1.44
CA LYS A 320 -11.43 23.68 2.11
C LYS A 320 -11.18 22.26 1.61
N TYR A 321 -9.90 21.96 1.30
CA TYR A 321 -9.49 20.60 0.94
C TYR A 321 -9.66 19.63 2.10
N LYS A 322 -10.17 18.44 1.78
CA LYS A 322 -10.27 17.33 2.72
C LYS A 322 -9.27 16.23 2.32
N PHE A 323 -8.38 15.91 3.22
CA PHE A 323 -7.34 14.90 3.02
C PHE A 323 -7.73 13.54 3.61
N TYR A 324 -8.19 13.49 4.84
CA TYR A 324 -8.59 12.30 5.58
C TYR A 324 -10.10 12.15 5.68
N GLY A 325 -10.56 10.99 6.08
CA GLY A 325 -11.99 10.66 6.06
C GLY A 325 -12.52 10.48 4.64
N ARG A 326 -11.72 9.89 3.77
CA ARG A 326 -12.04 9.62 2.36
C ARG A 326 -11.59 8.21 1.99
N PHE A 327 -12.11 7.65 0.91
CA PHE A 327 -11.89 6.24 0.56
C PHE A 327 -11.93 5.95 -0.93
N ASN A 328 -11.49 4.75 -1.29
CA ASN A 328 -11.60 4.18 -2.63
C ASN A 328 -12.69 3.10 -2.64
N GLN A 329 -13.59 3.16 -3.62
CA GLN A 329 -14.72 2.24 -3.75
C GLN A 329 -14.32 0.85 -4.25
N GLY A 330 -13.21 0.74 -5.00
CA GLY A 330 -12.72 -0.50 -5.56
C GLY A 330 -11.96 -0.32 -6.86
N VAL A 331 -11.46 -1.44 -7.38
CA VAL A 331 -10.54 -1.48 -8.53
C VAL A 331 -10.96 -2.55 -9.53
N VAL A 332 -10.80 -2.24 -10.81
CA VAL A 332 -10.79 -3.21 -11.92
C VAL A 332 -9.58 -2.92 -12.79
N THR A 333 -8.80 -3.93 -13.13
CA THR A 333 -7.56 -3.77 -13.91
C THR A 333 -7.73 -4.29 -15.33
N LEU A 334 -7.35 -3.45 -16.30
CA LEU A 334 -7.26 -3.79 -17.72
C LEU A 334 -5.94 -4.46 -18.05
N ASN A 335 -5.98 -5.56 -18.79
CA ASN A 335 -4.80 -6.20 -19.36
C ASN A 335 -4.46 -5.58 -20.71
N LEU A 336 -3.49 -4.68 -20.76
CA LEU A 336 -3.07 -4.01 -22.01
C LEU A 336 -2.43 -4.97 -23.02
N VAL A 337 -1.81 -6.05 -22.54
CA VAL A 337 -1.23 -7.08 -23.41
C VAL A 337 -2.31 -7.83 -24.19
N ASP A 338 -3.47 -8.08 -23.56
CA ASP A 338 -4.63 -8.65 -24.26
C ASP A 338 -5.10 -7.75 -25.41
N VAL A 339 -5.18 -6.44 -25.19
CA VAL A 339 -5.57 -5.48 -26.24
C VAL A 339 -4.63 -5.57 -27.42
N ALA A 340 -3.31 -5.55 -27.15
CA ALA A 340 -2.30 -5.62 -28.18
C ALA A 340 -2.34 -6.95 -28.97
N LEU A 341 -2.37 -8.07 -28.29
CA LEU A 341 -2.38 -9.39 -28.92
C LEU A 341 -3.66 -9.64 -29.73
N SER A 342 -4.80 -9.16 -29.23
CA SER A 342 -6.09 -9.26 -29.93
C SER A 342 -6.15 -8.42 -31.20
N SER A 343 -5.34 -7.36 -31.30
CA SER A 343 -5.28 -6.49 -32.49
C SER A 343 -4.40 -7.05 -33.62
N GLY A 344 -3.57 -8.06 -33.34
CA GLY A 344 -2.66 -8.62 -34.35
C GLY A 344 -1.68 -7.61 -34.95
N LYS A 345 -1.32 -6.55 -34.20
CA LYS A 345 -0.49 -5.41 -34.61
C LYS A 345 -1.17 -4.39 -35.55
N ASP A 346 -2.45 -4.54 -35.83
CA ASP A 346 -3.23 -3.51 -36.53
C ASP A 346 -3.55 -2.37 -35.54
N LEU A 347 -3.08 -1.15 -35.84
CA LEU A 347 -3.20 0.00 -34.93
C LEU A 347 -4.65 0.50 -34.85
N ASP A 348 -5.40 0.50 -35.95
CA ASP A 348 -6.80 0.94 -35.94
C ASP A 348 -7.66 -0.06 -35.14
N LEU A 349 -7.42 -1.34 -35.35
CA LEU A 349 -8.08 -2.41 -34.57
C LEU A 349 -7.67 -2.35 -33.10
N PHE A 350 -6.41 -2.01 -32.80
CA PHE A 350 -5.93 -1.82 -31.41
C PHE A 350 -6.77 -0.78 -30.68
N TRP A 351 -6.97 0.39 -31.25
CA TRP A 351 -7.75 1.45 -30.62
C TRP A 351 -9.22 1.09 -30.47
N LYS A 352 -9.78 0.40 -31.44
CA LYS A 352 -11.16 -0.11 -31.36
C LYS A 352 -11.32 -1.12 -30.20
N ILE A 353 -10.43 -2.09 -30.12
CA ILE A 353 -10.43 -3.07 -29.01
C ILE A 353 -10.18 -2.38 -27.68
N MET A 354 -9.27 -1.39 -27.62
CA MET A 354 -9.02 -0.61 -26.41
C MET A 354 -10.31 0.06 -25.89
N ASP A 355 -11.09 0.68 -26.76
CA ASP A 355 -12.36 1.30 -26.39
C ASP A 355 -13.40 0.28 -25.91
N GLU A 356 -13.50 -0.88 -26.58
CA GLU A 356 -14.39 -1.97 -26.16
C GLU A 356 -13.99 -2.51 -24.75
N ARG A 357 -12.69 -2.66 -24.47
CA ARG A 357 -12.20 -3.09 -23.17
C ARG A 357 -12.40 -2.04 -22.07
N LEU A 358 -12.27 -0.76 -22.43
CA LEU A 358 -12.55 0.34 -21.49
C LEU A 358 -14.04 0.38 -21.12
N GLU A 359 -14.95 0.16 -22.07
CA GLU A 359 -16.38 0.06 -21.79
C GLU A 359 -16.70 -1.12 -20.85
N LEU A 360 -16.04 -2.24 -21.06
CA LEU A 360 -16.14 -3.41 -20.19
C LEU A 360 -15.64 -3.12 -18.76
N CYS A 361 -14.52 -2.41 -18.64
CA CYS A 361 -14.01 -1.95 -17.34
C CYS A 361 -14.99 -0.98 -16.66
N TYR A 362 -15.59 -0.06 -17.42
CA TYR A 362 -16.61 0.84 -16.89
C TYR A 362 -17.79 0.09 -16.29
N LYS A 363 -18.36 -0.86 -17.01
CA LYS A 363 -19.45 -1.73 -16.51
C LYS A 363 -19.07 -2.46 -15.24
N ALA A 364 -17.85 -3.02 -15.20
CA ALA A 364 -17.35 -3.73 -14.02
C ALA A 364 -17.15 -2.78 -12.81
N LEU A 365 -16.63 -1.56 -13.04
CA LEU A 365 -16.49 -0.54 -12.00
C LEU A 365 -17.85 -0.07 -11.49
N MET A 366 -18.84 0.08 -12.38
CA MET A 366 -20.20 0.41 -11.98
C MET A 366 -20.87 -0.69 -11.16
N CYS A 367 -20.53 -1.97 -11.36
CA CYS A 367 -20.98 -3.04 -10.46
C CYS A 367 -20.46 -2.82 -9.03
N ARG A 368 -19.20 -2.39 -8.88
CA ARG A 368 -18.64 -2.04 -7.55
C ARG A 368 -19.35 -0.85 -6.92
N HIS A 369 -19.49 0.21 -7.68
CA HIS A 369 -20.21 1.41 -7.22
C HIS A 369 -21.64 1.08 -6.77
N ASN A 370 -22.37 0.36 -7.60
CA ASN A 370 -23.76 -0.02 -7.32
C ASN A 370 -23.88 -0.97 -6.11
N ARG A 371 -22.83 -1.76 -5.81
CA ARG A 371 -22.80 -2.62 -4.62
C ARG A 371 -22.71 -1.82 -3.33
N LEU A 372 -22.06 -0.66 -3.34
CA LEU A 372 -21.97 0.24 -2.20
C LEU A 372 -23.18 1.16 -2.05
N LYS A 373 -23.87 1.47 -3.15
CA LYS A 373 -25.04 2.34 -3.14
C LYS A 373 -26.15 1.77 -2.27
N GLY A 374 -26.75 2.62 -1.44
CA GLY A 374 -27.80 2.26 -0.50
C GLY A 374 -27.28 1.58 0.79
N THR A 375 -25.97 1.45 0.96
CA THR A 375 -25.41 0.92 2.21
C THR A 375 -25.74 1.83 3.38
N LEU A 376 -26.30 1.27 4.44
CA LEU A 376 -26.59 2.02 5.67
C LEU A 376 -25.31 2.24 6.46
N SER A 377 -25.24 3.36 7.17
CA SER A 377 -24.13 3.68 8.08
C SER A 377 -23.92 2.62 9.17
N ASP A 378 -24.96 1.84 9.45
CA ASP A 378 -24.95 0.73 10.40
C ASP A 378 -24.10 -0.47 9.95
N ALA A 379 -23.77 -0.58 8.66
CA ALA A 379 -22.95 -1.69 8.15
C ALA A 379 -21.52 -1.68 8.72
N ALA A 380 -20.97 -0.48 8.96
CA ALA A 380 -19.65 -0.30 9.57
C ALA A 380 -19.61 1.00 10.39
N PRO A 381 -20.18 0.99 11.63
CA PRO A 381 -20.32 2.19 12.43
C PRO A 381 -19.01 2.95 12.67
N ILE A 382 -17.90 2.24 12.87
CA ILE A 382 -16.57 2.85 13.06
C ILE A 382 -16.17 3.74 11.89
N LEU A 383 -16.54 3.35 10.66
CA LEU A 383 -16.22 4.08 9.45
C LEU A 383 -17.19 5.25 9.22
N TRP A 384 -18.49 4.97 9.33
CA TRP A 384 -19.52 5.87 8.82
C TRP A 384 -20.16 6.75 9.88
N GLN A 385 -20.22 6.29 11.15
CA GLN A 385 -20.87 7.02 12.25
C GLN A 385 -19.89 7.61 13.26
N HIS A 386 -18.70 7.01 13.44
CA HIS A 386 -17.80 7.31 14.56
C HIS A 386 -16.48 7.97 14.18
N GLY A 387 -16.40 8.51 12.97
CA GLY A 387 -15.39 9.50 12.58
C GLY A 387 -14.22 8.99 11.74
N ALA A 388 -14.05 7.67 11.52
CA ALA A 388 -12.94 7.21 10.68
C ALA A 388 -13.04 7.77 9.24
N ILE A 389 -14.24 7.82 8.67
CA ILE A 389 -14.52 8.45 7.37
C ILE A 389 -15.55 9.58 7.54
N ALA A 390 -16.65 9.32 8.23
CA ALA A 390 -17.75 10.27 8.38
C ALA A 390 -18.38 10.18 9.77
N ARG A 391 -19.33 11.09 10.04
CA ARG A 391 -20.18 11.12 11.22
C ARG A 391 -21.65 11.17 10.81
N LEU A 392 -22.06 10.19 10.00
CA LEU A 392 -23.45 9.99 9.60
C LEU A 392 -24.28 9.54 10.81
N LYS A 393 -25.56 9.86 10.79
CA LYS A 393 -26.48 9.33 11.78
C LYS A 393 -26.78 7.85 11.50
N LYS A 394 -27.19 7.14 12.52
CA LYS A 394 -27.67 5.77 12.40
C LYS A 394 -28.84 5.69 11.40
N GLY A 395 -28.78 4.73 10.48
CA GLY A 395 -29.78 4.53 9.43
C GLY A 395 -29.67 5.46 8.22
N GLU A 396 -28.73 6.40 8.20
CA GLU A 396 -28.41 7.16 6.98
C GLU A 396 -27.62 6.30 5.99
N THR A 397 -27.79 6.54 4.69
CA THR A 397 -27.01 5.88 3.64
C THR A 397 -25.68 6.59 3.41
N ILE A 398 -24.66 5.85 2.95
CA ILE A 398 -23.37 6.42 2.55
C ILE A 398 -23.38 7.07 1.16
N ASP A 399 -24.51 7.08 0.47
CA ASP A 399 -24.63 7.54 -0.91
C ASP A 399 -24.02 8.93 -1.16
N PRO A 400 -24.18 9.94 -0.28
CA PRO A 400 -23.53 11.23 -0.48
C PRO A 400 -22.00 11.17 -0.58
N LEU A 401 -21.38 10.13 -0.04
CA LEU A 401 -19.94 9.94 -0.04
C LEU A 401 -19.43 9.20 -1.29
N LEU A 402 -20.34 8.72 -2.15
CA LEU A 402 -19.99 7.98 -3.37
C LEU A 402 -19.81 8.86 -4.60
N TYR A 403 -20.26 10.11 -4.55
CA TYR A 403 -20.35 11.04 -5.68
C TYR A 403 -19.49 12.29 -5.50
N ASN A 404 -19.46 13.12 -6.54
CA ASN A 404 -18.79 14.43 -6.57
C ASN A 404 -17.29 14.38 -6.24
N GLY A 405 -16.64 13.22 -6.42
CA GLY A 405 -15.22 13.02 -6.15
C GLY A 405 -14.86 12.92 -4.66
N TYR A 406 -15.84 12.80 -3.75
CA TYR A 406 -15.56 12.57 -2.32
C TYR A 406 -14.77 11.28 -2.12
N SER A 407 -15.20 10.20 -2.75
CA SER A 407 -14.46 8.95 -2.90
C SER A 407 -14.02 8.74 -4.35
N THR A 408 -13.10 7.82 -4.57
CA THR A 408 -12.62 7.45 -5.90
C THR A 408 -12.97 6.01 -6.24
N ILE A 409 -13.00 5.72 -7.54
CA ILE A 409 -13.03 4.36 -8.07
C ILE A 409 -11.97 4.24 -9.15
N SER A 410 -11.25 3.12 -9.20
CA SER A 410 -9.98 3.06 -9.91
C SER A 410 -10.01 2.11 -11.10
N LEU A 411 -9.63 2.65 -12.27
CA LEU A 411 -9.27 1.88 -13.44
C LEU A 411 -7.79 1.51 -13.35
N GLY A 412 -7.48 0.27 -13.01
CA GLY A 412 -6.13 -0.26 -13.03
C GLY A 412 -5.68 -0.69 -14.43
N TYR A 413 -4.38 -0.84 -14.64
CA TYR A 413 -3.81 -1.35 -15.88
C TYR A 413 -2.52 -2.13 -15.62
N ALA A 414 -2.20 -3.05 -16.53
CA ALA A 414 -1.02 -3.90 -16.45
C ALA A 414 -0.43 -4.17 -17.84
N GLY A 415 0.89 -4.39 -17.88
CA GLY A 415 1.56 -4.86 -19.09
C GLY A 415 1.76 -3.79 -20.17
N LEU A 416 1.95 -2.52 -19.79
CA LEU A 416 2.21 -1.45 -20.78
C LEU A 416 3.48 -1.73 -21.58
N CYS A 417 4.54 -2.23 -20.93
CA CYS A 417 5.80 -2.58 -21.58
C CYS A 417 5.61 -3.64 -22.67
N GLU A 418 4.98 -4.77 -22.32
CA GLU A 418 4.73 -5.88 -23.25
C GLU A 418 3.75 -5.49 -24.36
N CYS A 419 2.75 -4.69 -24.03
CA CYS A 419 1.79 -4.15 -25.00
C CYS A 419 2.52 -3.35 -26.10
N VAL A 420 3.32 -2.37 -25.71
CA VAL A 420 4.08 -1.52 -26.65
C VAL A 420 5.12 -2.34 -27.39
N ARG A 421 5.80 -3.27 -26.73
CA ARG A 421 6.78 -4.15 -27.38
C ARG A 421 6.14 -5.03 -28.46
N TYR A 422 4.97 -5.57 -28.22
CA TYR A 422 4.25 -6.35 -29.23
C TYR A 422 3.87 -5.49 -30.45
N MET A 423 3.34 -4.30 -30.21
CA MET A 423 2.88 -3.40 -31.28
C MET A 423 4.04 -2.81 -32.12
N THR A 424 5.15 -2.47 -31.49
CA THR A 424 6.25 -1.71 -32.12
C THR A 424 7.52 -2.53 -32.37
N GLY A 425 7.68 -3.66 -31.70
CA GLY A 425 8.93 -4.44 -31.67
C GLY A 425 9.99 -3.87 -30.71
N LYS A 426 9.71 -2.75 -30.02
CA LYS A 426 10.63 -2.04 -29.13
C LYS A 426 10.10 -1.93 -27.71
N SER A 427 10.98 -1.78 -26.72
CA SER A 427 10.56 -1.42 -25.34
C SER A 427 9.88 -0.06 -25.34
N HIS A 428 8.95 0.15 -24.42
CA HIS A 428 8.30 1.46 -24.23
C HIS A 428 9.28 2.56 -23.75
N THR A 429 10.48 2.16 -23.32
CA THR A 429 11.60 3.08 -23.00
C THR A 429 12.31 3.61 -24.24
N ASP A 430 12.16 2.95 -25.41
CA ASP A 430 12.71 3.44 -26.67
C ASP A 430 11.98 4.72 -27.10
N PRO A 431 12.72 5.81 -27.45
CA PRO A 431 12.12 7.08 -27.84
C PRO A 431 11.10 7.00 -29.00
N GLU A 432 11.23 6.01 -29.90
CA GLU A 432 10.26 5.81 -30.98
C GLU A 432 8.98 5.08 -30.51
N ALA A 433 9.04 4.33 -29.42
CA ALA A 433 7.91 3.57 -28.87
C ALA A 433 7.20 4.29 -27.71
N THR A 434 7.90 5.17 -26.99
CA THR A 434 7.35 5.95 -25.86
C THR A 434 6.06 6.72 -26.21
N PRO A 435 5.92 7.35 -27.41
CA PRO A 435 4.67 8.04 -27.78
C PRO A 435 3.44 7.15 -27.72
N LEU A 436 3.52 5.89 -28.19
CA LEU A 436 2.40 4.96 -28.11
C LEU A 436 2.01 4.66 -26.64
N ALA A 437 3.02 4.46 -25.78
CA ALA A 437 2.78 4.25 -24.34
C ALA A 437 2.02 5.44 -23.71
N LEU A 438 2.44 6.66 -24.02
CA LEU A 438 1.79 7.88 -23.53
C LEU A 438 0.37 8.05 -24.10
N ASP A 439 0.14 7.71 -25.35
CA ASP A 439 -1.19 7.81 -25.97
C ASP A 439 -2.16 6.78 -25.39
N ILE A 440 -1.70 5.59 -25.04
CA ILE A 440 -2.50 4.60 -24.27
C ILE A 440 -2.93 5.21 -22.92
N MET A 441 -2.01 5.83 -22.18
CA MET A 441 -2.32 6.45 -20.90
C MET A 441 -3.30 7.62 -21.05
N LYS A 442 -3.13 8.46 -22.07
CA LYS A 442 -4.05 9.55 -22.38
C LYS A 442 -5.44 9.04 -22.76
N ARG A 443 -5.52 7.94 -23.52
CA ARG A 443 -6.81 7.31 -23.89
C ARG A 443 -7.56 6.83 -22.66
N MET A 444 -6.89 6.16 -21.71
CA MET A 444 -7.49 5.74 -20.45
C MET A 444 -7.95 6.94 -19.61
N ASN A 445 -7.14 8.00 -19.51
CA ASN A 445 -7.54 9.23 -18.81
C ASN A 445 -8.76 9.90 -19.45
N ALA A 446 -8.82 9.95 -20.77
CA ALA A 446 -9.97 10.50 -21.49
C ALA A 446 -11.26 9.73 -21.17
N ALA A 447 -11.19 8.39 -21.10
CA ALA A 447 -12.31 7.55 -20.69
C ALA A 447 -12.74 7.84 -19.24
N CYS A 448 -11.82 7.88 -18.28
CA CYS A 448 -12.12 8.22 -16.88
C CYS A 448 -12.74 9.62 -16.75
N ASN A 449 -12.23 10.61 -17.48
CA ASN A 449 -12.77 11.96 -17.47
C ASN A 449 -14.18 12.04 -18.06
N LYS A 450 -14.46 11.27 -19.11
CA LYS A 450 -15.81 11.12 -19.67
C LYS A 450 -16.77 10.55 -18.63
N TRP A 451 -16.42 9.41 -18.03
CA TRP A 451 -17.26 8.74 -17.01
C TRP A 451 -17.50 9.64 -15.79
N LYS A 452 -16.46 10.34 -15.33
CA LYS A 452 -16.59 11.31 -14.23
C LYS A 452 -17.57 12.43 -14.56
N LYS A 453 -17.52 12.96 -15.79
CA LYS A 453 -18.44 14.01 -16.24
C LYS A 453 -19.89 13.53 -16.34
N GLU A 454 -20.10 12.30 -16.77
CA GLU A 454 -21.43 11.70 -16.96
C GLU A 454 -22.08 11.26 -15.63
N THR A 455 -21.27 10.83 -14.66
CA THR A 455 -21.79 10.19 -13.44
C THR A 455 -21.52 10.96 -12.15
N THR A 456 -20.63 11.95 -12.17
CA THR A 456 -20.06 12.66 -11.01
C THR A 456 -19.21 11.78 -10.07
N ILE A 457 -18.97 10.49 -10.41
CA ILE A 457 -18.13 9.57 -9.63
C ILE A 457 -16.66 9.89 -9.90
N GLY A 458 -15.82 9.79 -8.88
CA GLY A 458 -14.39 10.09 -8.95
C GLY A 458 -13.55 8.98 -9.60
N PHE A 459 -13.66 8.79 -10.93
CA PHE A 459 -12.81 7.85 -11.66
C PHE A 459 -11.36 8.35 -11.78
N GLY A 460 -10.40 7.43 -11.68
CA GLY A 460 -8.98 7.72 -11.92
C GLY A 460 -8.21 6.50 -12.39
N ILE A 461 -7.14 6.72 -13.16
CA ILE A 461 -6.24 5.65 -13.57
C ILE A 461 -5.32 5.32 -12.41
N TYR A 462 -5.14 4.04 -12.18
CA TYR A 462 -4.38 3.51 -11.06
C TYR A 462 -3.29 2.55 -11.52
N GLY A 463 -2.04 2.87 -11.21
CA GLY A 463 -0.93 1.93 -11.31
C GLY A 463 -1.08 0.82 -10.28
N THR A 464 -2.01 -0.09 -10.51
CA THR A 464 -2.52 -1.08 -9.55
C THR A 464 -1.40 -1.94 -8.98
N PRO A 465 -1.35 -2.19 -7.66
CA PRO A 465 -0.55 -3.28 -7.11
C PRO A 465 -1.14 -4.61 -7.59
N LEU A 466 -0.32 -5.41 -8.24
CA LEU A 466 -0.73 -6.70 -8.83
C LEU A 466 0.06 -7.82 -8.17
N GLU A 467 -0.50 -8.47 -7.16
CA GLU A 467 0.14 -9.59 -6.47
C GLU A 467 0.14 -10.86 -7.33
N SER A 468 -0.98 -11.57 -7.33
CA SER A 468 -1.19 -12.78 -8.13
C SER A 468 -1.67 -12.48 -9.56
N THR A 469 -2.19 -11.28 -9.81
CA THR A 469 -2.80 -10.90 -11.10
C THR A 469 -1.80 -10.91 -12.25
N THR A 470 -0.54 -10.51 -12.04
CA THR A 470 0.49 -10.57 -13.08
C THR A 470 0.75 -12.01 -13.54
N TYR A 471 0.74 -12.95 -12.61
CA TYR A 471 0.86 -14.38 -12.90
C TYR A 471 -0.38 -14.92 -13.61
N LYS A 472 -1.59 -14.59 -13.11
CA LYS A 472 -2.86 -14.96 -13.75
C LYS A 472 -2.91 -14.46 -15.20
N PHE A 473 -2.60 -13.19 -15.44
CA PHE A 473 -2.59 -12.62 -16.79
C PHE A 473 -1.58 -13.32 -17.70
N ALA A 474 -0.35 -13.58 -17.23
CA ALA A 474 0.63 -14.32 -18.00
C ALA A 474 0.11 -15.70 -18.42
N LYS A 475 -0.49 -16.45 -17.50
CA LYS A 475 -1.05 -17.79 -17.80
C LYS A 475 -2.20 -17.75 -18.77
N THR A 476 -3.12 -16.81 -18.62
CA THR A 476 -4.27 -16.69 -19.54
C THR A 476 -3.84 -16.22 -20.93
N LEU A 477 -2.85 -15.30 -21.03
CA LEU A 477 -2.27 -14.89 -22.30
C LEU A 477 -1.57 -16.06 -23.02
N GLN A 478 -0.74 -16.82 -22.29
CA GLN A 478 -0.08 -18.01 -22.85
C GLN A 478 -1.09 -19.05 -23.36
N LYS A 479 -2.18 -19.28 -22.63
CA LYS A 479 -3.25 -20.21 -23.02
C LYS A 479 -3.98 -19.77 -24.29
N ARG A 480 -4.21 -18.45 -24.46
CA ARG A 480 -5.00 -17.89 -25.56
C ARG A 480 -4.16 -17.59 -26.81
N PHE A 481 -2.95 -17.12 -26.64
CA PHE A 481 -2.12 -16.61 -27.74
C PHE A 481 -0.80 -17.37 -27.91
N GLY A 482 -0.49 -18.33 -27.03
CA GLY A 482 0.77 -19.05 -27.04
C GLY A 482 1.91 -18.25 -26.39
N VAL A 483 3.11 -18.81 -26.51
CA VAL A 483 4.35 -18.20 -25.99
C VAL A 483 4.98 -17.33 -27.08
N ILE A 484 5.03 -16.02 -26.83
CA ILE A 484 5.61 -15.02 -27.73
C ILE A 484 6.84 -14.41 -27.05
N PRO A 485 8.05 -14.55 -27.63
CA PRO A 485 9.29 -14.04 -27.05
C PRO A 485 9.21 -12.55 -26.70
N GLY A 486 9.61 -12.20 -25.47
CA GLY A 486 9.59 -10.84 -24.94
C GLY A 486 8.21 -10.26 -24.62
N VAL A 487 7.13 -11.05 -24.79
CA VAL A 487 5.75 -10.62 -24.54
C VAL A 487 5.02 -11.56 -23.58
N THR A 488 4.96 -12.86 -23.87
CA THR A 488 4.26 -13.86 -23.05
C THR A 488 5.16 -15.02 -22.60
N ASP A 489 6.45 -14.91 -22.79
CA ASP A 489 7.45 -15.96 -22.49
C ASP A 489 7.81 -16.06 -21.00
N LYS A 490 7.35 -15.14 -20.18
CA LYS A 490 7.53 -15.15 -18.70
C LYS A 490 6.26 -15.61 -17.99
N ASN A 491 6.39 -16.08 -16.76
CA ASN A 491 5.24 -16.41 -15.90
C ASN A 491 4.64 -15.18 -15.19
N TYR A 492 4.98 -13.98 -15.64
CA TYR A 492 4.46 -12.70 -15.18
C TYR A 492 4.41 -11.72 -16.35
N ILE A 493 3.61 -10.67 -16.21
CA ILE A 493 3.66 -9.47 -17.03
C ILE A 493 4.09 -8.29 -16.16
N THR A 494 4.59 -7.23 -16.79
CA THR A 494 5.04 -6.04 -16.07
C THR A 494 3.87 -5.34 -15.37
N ASN A 495 4.08 -4.95 -14.12
CA ASN A 495 3.12 -4.18 -13.36
C ASN A 495 2.98 -2.77 -13.96
N SER A 496 1.74 -2.35 -14.24
CA SER A 496 1.39 -1.01 -14.74
C SER A 496 2.36 -0.48 -15.83
N TYR A 497 3.00 0.65 -15.60
CA TYR A 497 3.90 1.36 -16.53
C TYR A 497 5.39 1.06 -16.34
N HIS A 498 5.75 0.26 -15.35
CA HIS A 498 7.16 0.07 -15.00
C HIS A 498 8.04 -0.37 -16.18
N VAL A 499 9.28 0.04 -16.15
CA VAL A 499 10.32 -0.56 -16.98
C VAL A 499 10.41 -2.04 -16.66
N HIS A 500 10.53 -2.88 -17.70
CA HIS A 500 10.61 -4.33 -17.51
C HIS A 500 11.79 -4.70 -16.59
N VAL A 501 11.55 -5.60 -15.65
CA VAL A 501 12.50 -5.92 -14.57
C VAL A 501 13.85 -6.45 -15.06
N THR A 502 13.92 -6.96 -16.30
CA THR A 502 15.16 -7.44 -16.93
C THR A 502 15.87 -6.37 -17.76
N GLU A 503 15.27 -5.20 -17.94
CA GLU A 503 15.84 -4.15 -18.80
C GLU A 503 16.94 -3.41 -18.03
N PRO A 504 18.20 -3.41 -18.55
CA PRO A 504 19.30 -2.69 -17.91
C PRO A 504 19.08 -1.18 -18.08
N ILE A 505 18.83 -0.51 -16.96
CA ILE A 505 18.64 0.93 -16.86
C ILE A 505 19.13 1.37 -15.48
N ASP A 506 19.80 2.51 -15.38
CA ASP A 506 20.15 3.04 -14.06
C ASP A 506 18.97 3.73 -13.37
N ALA A 507 19.10 3.93 -12.06
CA ALA A 507 18.05 4.49 -11.21
C ALA A 507 17.54 5.85 -11.69
N PHE A 508 18.43 6.74 -12.11
CA PHE A 508 18.08 8.11 -12.48
C PHE A 508 17.32 8.17 -13.80
N HIS A 509 17.77 7.43 -14.81
CA HIS A 509 17.06 7.30 -16.08
C HIS A 509 15.72 6.61 -15.91
N LYS A 510 15.65 5.53 -15.10
CA LYS A 510 14.40 4.85 -14.79
C LYS A 510 13.37 5.77 -14.12
N LEU A 511 13.77 6.48 -13.09
CA LEU A 511 12.86 7.39 -12.36
C LEU A 511 12.42 8.56 -13.25
N SER A 512 13.33 9.13 -14.07
CA SER A 512 12.97 10.18 -15.03
C SER A 512 11.97 9.69 -16.07
N PHE A 513 12.18 8.49 -16.61
CA PHE A 513 11.27 7.89 -17.58
C PHE A 513 9.89 7.62 -16.97
N GLU A 514 9.85 7.03 -15.78
CA GLU A 514 8.60 6.65 -15.11
C GLU A 514 7.81 7.84 -14.55
N ALA A 515 8.45 8.97 -14.27
CA ALA A 515 7.80 10.17 -13.73
C ALA A 515 6.65 10.67 -14.61
N GLN A 516 6.79 10.61 -15.95
CA GLN A 516 5.75 11.02 -16.90
C GLN A 516 4.50 10.15 -16.82
N PHE A 517 4.63 8.87 -16.47
CA PHE A 517 3.51 7.95 -16.29
C PHE A 517 2.84 8.11 -14.92
N GLN A 518 3.62 8.45 -13.89
CA GLN A 518 3.02 8.80 -12.59
C GLN A 518 2.12 10.02 -12.68
N SER A 519 2.52 11.05 -13.43
CA SER A 519 1.71 12.25 -13.63
C SER A 519 0.38 11.95 -14.33
N LEU A 520 0.35 10.93 -15.18
CA LEU A 520 -0.85 10.46 -15.87
C LEU A 520 -1.68 9.47 -15.05
N SER A 521 -1.13 8.85 -14.00
CA SER A 521 -1.82 7.90 -13.12
C SER A 521 -2.50 8.63 -11.96
N THR A 522 -3.60 9.31 -12.25
CA THR A 522 -4.31 10.22 -11.33
C THR A 522 -4.87 9.53 -10.08
N GLY A 523 -5.15 8.23 -10.16
CA GLY A 523 -5.62 7.38 -9.05
C GLY A 523 -4.51 6.78 -8.20
N GLY A 524 -3.25 7.09 -8.51
CA GLY A 524 -2.08 6.66 -7.75
C GLY A 524 -1.09 5.79 -8.51
N ALA A 525 0.17 5.94 -8.17
CA ALA A 525 1.28 5.20 -8.74
C ALA A 525 2.49 5.25 -7.81
N ILE A 526 3.40 4.30 -7.95
CA ILE A 526 4.70 4.27 -7.27
C ILE A 526 5.75 3.73 -8.24
N SER A 527 6.95 4.27 -8.18
CA SER A 527 8.12 3.71 -8.86
C SER A 527 9.07 3.09 -7.87
N TYR A 528 9.90 2.16 -8.31
CA TYR A 528 10.91 1.53 -7.45
C TYR A 528 12.28 1.51 -8.10
N VAL A 529 13.30 1.49 -7.26
CA VAL A 529 14.71 1.31 -7.63
C VAL A 529 15.20 0.03 -6.96
N GLU A 530 15.62 -0.95 -7.77
CA GLU A 530 16.24 -2.16 -7.26
C GLU A 530 17.71 -1.89 -6.95
N VAL A 531 18.10 -2.02 -5.68
CA VAL A 531 19.44 -1.66 -5.21
C VAL A 531 20.13 -2.84 -4.52
N PRO A 532 21.47 -2.89 -4.55
CA PRO A 532 22.22 -3.87 -3.75
C PRO A 532 22.13 -3.54 -2.26
N ASN A 533 22.89 -4.23 -1.43
CA ASN A 533 23.03 -3.88 -0.02
C ASN A 533 23.70 -2.50 0.12
N MET A 534 22.93 -1.50 0.55
CA MET A 534 23.34 -0.10 0.65
C MET A 534 23.73 0.32 2.08
N GLN A 535 23.78 -0.60 3.05
CA GLN A 535 24.04 -0.25 4.46
C GLN A 535 25.37 0.48 4.67
N ASN A 536 26.35 0.21 3.82
CA ASN A 536 27.68 0.85 3.89
C ASN A 536 27.86 2.02 2.90
N ASN A 537 26.85 2.37 2.14
CA ASN A 537 26.90 3.48 1.17
C ASN A 537 25.67 4.37 1.28
N LEU A 538 25.55 5.03 2.44
CA LEU A 538 24.42 5.90 2.73
C LEU A 538 24.35 7.10 1.77
N GLU A 539 25.48 7.58 1.30
CA GLU A 539 25.54 8.74 0.40
C GLU A 539 24.84 8.45 -0.93
N ALA A 540 25.04 7.28 -1.51
CA ALA A 540 24.33 6.88 -2.73
C ALA A 540 22.81 6.81 -2.49
N VAL A 541 22.35 6.34 -1.33
CA VAL A 541 20.93 6.35 -0.96
C VAL A 541 20.40 7.79 -0.90
N LEU A 542 21.14 8.70 -0.26
CA LEU A 542 20.74 10.11 -0.15
C LEU A 542 20.70 10.81 -1.53
N GLN A 543 21.60 10.47 -2.44
CA GLN A 543 21.56 10.99 -3.81
C GLN A 543 20.28 10.54 -4.55
N VAL A 544 19.88 9.29 -4.44
CA VAL A 544 18.62 8.80 -5.01
C VAL A 544 17.42 9.50 -4.36
N ILE A 545 17.42 9.67 -3.04
CA ILE A 545 16.34 10.37 -2.31
C ILE A 545 16.22 11.82 -2.80
N ARG A 546 17.35 12.53 -2.96
CA ARG A 546 17.35 13.89 -3.51
C ARG A 546 16.81 13.93 -4.92
N PHE A 547 17.21 12.98 -5.75
CA PHE A 547 16.68 12.85 -7.12
C PHE A 547 15.16 12.62 -7.13
N ILE A 548 14.62 11.80 -6.21
CA ILE A 548 13.18 11.60 -6.05
C ILE A 548 12.49 12.93 -5.77
N TYR A 549 13.00 13.72 -4.82
CA TYR A 549 12.42 15.02 -4.48
C TYR A 549 12.27 15.95 -5.69
N ASP A 550 13.27 15.98 -6.57
CA ASP A 550 13.29 16.89 -7.70
C ASP A 550 12.53 16.39 -8.93
N ASN A 551 12.35 15.07 -9.11
CA ASN A 551 11.98 14.52 -10.41
C ASN A 551 10.74 13.65 -10.41
N ILE A 552 10.38 12.97 -9.31
CA ILE A 552 9.28 12.02 -9.30
C ILE A 552 8.43 12.14 -8.04
N MET A 553 7.12 11.93 -8.16
CA MET A 553 6.18 12.14 -7.07
C MET A 553 6.35 11.12 -5.93
N TYR A 554 6.50 9.83 -6.27
CA TYR A 554 6.50 8.75 -5.28
C TYR A 554 7.39 7.59 -5.73
N ALA A 555 8.37 7.25 -4.89
CA ALA A 555 9.27 6.13 -5.16
C ALA A 555 9.71 5.37 -3.90
N GLU A 556 10.12 4.12 -4.11
CA GLU A 556 10.68 3.23 -3.10
C GLU A 556 12.04 2.66 -3.54
N LEU A 557 12.87 2.28 -2.57
CA LEU A 557 14.12 1.57 -2.80
C LEU A 557 13.99 0.11 -2.34
N ASN A 558 14.20 -0.82 -3.25
CA ASN A 558 14.15 -2.26 -2.98
C ASN A 558 15.53 -2.75 -2.56
N THR A 559 15.83 -2.67 -1.27
CA THR A 559 17.04 -3.26 -0.68
C THR A 559 16.81 -4.74 -0.34
N LYS A 560 17.82 -5.41 0.20
CA LYS A 560 17.74 -6.81 0.64
C LYS A 560 17.88 -6.87 2.17
N SER A 561 16.95 -7.53 2.82
CA SER A 561 16.89 -7.66 4.28
C SER A 561 16.42 -9.05 4.68
N ASP A 562 17.24 -10.07 4.36
CA ASP A 562 16.92 -11.46 4.64
C ASP A 562 17.80 -12.01 5.75
N TYR A 563 17.28 -13.03 6.44
CA TYR A 563 17.99 -13.72 7.50
C TYR A 563 17.74 -15.24 7.45
N CYS A 564 18.81 -16.03 7.55
CA CYS A 564 18.72 -17.48 7.69
C CYS A 564 18.88 -17.88 9.15
N GLN A 565 17.85 -18.47 9.75
CA GLN A 565 17.86 -18.89 11.16
C GLN A 565 18.79 -20.09 11.41
N VAL A 566 19.12 -20.86 10.37
CA VAL A 566 19.99 -22.05 10.50
C VAL A 566 21.46 -21.68 10.72
N CYS A 567 21.95 -20.67 10.01
CA CYS A 567 23.39 -20.33 10.04
C CYS A 567 23.71 -18.89 10.42
N GLY A 568 22.68 -18.08 10.73
CA GLY A 568 22.86 -16.67 11.07
C GLY A 568 23.28 -15.79 9.89
N PHE A 569 23.06 -16.21 8.64
CA PHE A 569 23.35 -15.38 7.47
C PHE A 569 22.38 -14.18 7.43
N ASP A 570 22.93 -12.99 7.38
CA ASP A 570 22.21 -11.72 7.18
C ASP A 570 22.63 -11.14 5.82
N GLY A 571 21.70 -11.05 4.89
CA GLY A 571 21.98 -10.62 3.51
C GLY A 571 20.91 -11.09 2.53
N GLU A 572 21.27 -11.29 1.26
CA GLU A 572 20.35 -11.73 0.22
C GLU A 572 20.25 -13.26 0.13
N ILE A 573 19.08 -13.81 0.43
CA ILE A 573 18.76 -15.22 0.17
C ILE A 573 18.39 -15.35 -1.31
N GLN A 574 18.96 -16.37 -1.97
CA GLN A 574 18.89 -16.54 -3.41
C GLN A 574 17.67 -17.37 -3.84
N ILE A 575 17.18 -17.10 -5.04
CA ILE A 575 16.18 -17.91 -5.72
C ILE A 575 16.89 -18.83 -6.72
N VAL A 576 16.71 -20.14 -6.56
CA VAL A 576 17.32 -21.18 -7.40
C VAL A 576 16.24 -22.13 -7.93
N LYS A 577 16.56 -22.90 -8.97
CA LYS A 577 15.70 -24.00 -9.44
C LYS A 577 16.04 -25.27 -8.65
N ASP A 578 15.00 -25.98 -8.21
CA ASP A 578 15.14 -27.33 -7.68
C ASP A 578 15.24 -28.37 -8.83
N GLU A 579 15.33 -29.65 -8.49
CA GLU A 579 15.43 -30.76 -9.44
C GLU A 579 14.20 -30.87 -10.36
N SER A 580 13.04 -30.39 -9.94
CA SER A 580 11.80 -30.34 -10.74
C SER A 580 11.68 -29.10 -11.65
N GLY A 581 12.63 -28.15 -11.51
CA GLY A 581 12.61 -26.86 -12.19
C GLY A 581 11.76 -25.79 -11.49
N LYS A 582 11.19 -26.08 -10.31
CA LYS A 582 10.45 -25.15 -9.47
C LYS A 582 11.42 -24.14 -8.83
N LEU A 583 11.02 -22.88 -8.75
CA LEU A 583 11.80 -21.84 -8.07
C LEU A 583 11.61 -21.95 -6.57
N ILE A 584 12.72 -22.04 -5.85
CA ILE A 584 12.79 -22.13 -4.39
C ILE A 584 13.81 -21.14 -3.81
N TRP A 585 13.64 -20.78 -2.56
CA TRP A 585 14.59 -19.96 -1.82
C TRP A 585 15.69 -20.83 -1.21
N ARG A 586 16.95 -20.36 -1.32
CA ARG A 586 18.12 -21.08 -0.77
C ARG A 586 19.11 -20.11 -0.15
N CYS A 587 19.52 -20.39 1.09
CA CYS A 587 20.58 -19.65 1.75
C CYS A 587 21.92 -19.88 1.05
N PRO A 588 22.63 -18.81 0.63
CA PRO A 588 23.91 -18.96 -0.07
C PRO A 588 25.04 -19.49 0.84
N LYS A 589 24.92 -19.33 2.17
CA LYS A 589 25.95 -19.73 3.14
C LYS A 589 25.84 -21.21 3.55
N CYS A 590 24.64 -21.69 3.87
CA CYS A 590 24.47 -23.05 4.39
C CYS A 590 23.63 -23.98 3.50
N GLY A 591 23.11 -23.48 2.40
CA GLY A 591 22.27 -24.26 1.48
C GLY A 591 20.85 -24.57 1.98
N ASN A 592 20.44 -24.04 3.14
CA ASN A 592 19.10 -24.26 3.67
C ASN A 592 18.03 -23.85 2.65
N THR A 593 17.03 -24.70 2.44
CA THR A 593 15.87 -24.47 1.55
C THR A 593 14.54 -24.50 2.30
N ASP A 594 14.57 -24.75 3.60
CA ASP A 594 13.39 -24.71 4.45
C ASP A 594 12.99 -23.26 4.70
N GLN A 595 11.96 -22.80 3.99
CA GLN A 595 11.49 -21.42 4.06
C GLN A 595 10.95 -21.04 5.44
N SER A 596 10.49 -21.99 6.25
CA SER A 596 10.06 -21.74 7.63
C SER A 596 11.21 -21.31 8.56
N LYS A 597 12.47 -21.60 8.16
CA LYS A 597 13.70 -21.20 8.85
C LYS A 597 14.42 -20.03 8.19
N MET A 598 13.70 -19.27 7.39
CA MET A 598 14.19 -18.07 6.71
C MET A 598 13.24 -16.91 6.95
N ASN A 599 13.79 -15.72 7.13
CA ASN A 599 13.05 -14.49 7.07
C ASN A 599 13.45 -13.77 5.78
N VAL A 600 12.62 -13.87 4.76
CA VAL A 600 12.83 -13.23 3.45
C VAL A 600 11.87 -12.08 3.31
N ALA A 601 12.40 -10.87 3.12
CA ALA A 601 11.62 -9.66 2.91
C ALA A 601 11.88 -9.12 1.51
N ARG A 602 10.83 -9.02 0.69
CA ARG A 602 10.89 -8.46 -0.67
C ARG A 602 9.75 -7.49 -0.90
N ARG A 603 10.07 -6.42 -1.59
CA ARG A 603 9.04 -5.52 -2.11
C ARG A 603 8.28 -6.20 -3.23
N THR A 604 6.96 -6.22 -3.08
CA THR A 604 6.04 -6.71 -4.09
C THR A 604 4.94 -5.69 -4.25
N CYS A 605 5.00 -4.89 -5.30
CA CYS A 605 3.92 -3.95 -5.63
C CYS A 605 3.63 -2.89 -4.54
N GLY A 606 4.69 -2.34 -3.91
CA GLY A 606 4.57 -1.23 -2.96
C GLY A 606 4.37 -1.62 -1.50
N TYR A 607 4.43 -2.90 -1.15
CA TYR A 607 4.48 -3.40 0.23
C TYR A 607 5.47 -4.55 0.36
N ILE A 608 5.78 -4.95 1.58
CA ILE A 608 6.71 -6.03 1.87
C ILE A 608 5.95 -7.36 1.96
N GLY A 609 6.28 -8.31 1.09
CA GLY A 609 5.93 -9.71 1.23
C GLY A 609 7.02 -10.47 1.99
N SER A 610 6.65 -11.42 2.83
CA SER A 610 7.59 -12.06 3.74
C SER A 610 7.62 -13.59 3.71
N GLN A 611 6.61 -14.28 3.16
CA GLN A 611 6.53 -15.73 3.30
C GLN A 611 6.08 -16.49 2.04
N PHE A 612 4.96 -16.12 1.43
CA PHE A 612 4.32 -16.91 0.38
C PHE A 612 4.29 -16.15 -0.94
N TRP A 613 4.96 -16.69 -1.97
CA TRP A 613 4.95 -16.11 -3.32
C TRP A 613 4.63 -17.18 -4.35
N ASN A 614 3.75 -16.85 -5.32
CA ASN A 614 3.53 -17.71 -6.47
C ASN A 614 4.77 -17.77 -7.37
N GLN A 615 4.83 -18.75 -8.28
CA GLN A 615 5.99 -18.97 -9.14
C GLN A 615 6.24 -17.81 -10.11
N GLY A 616 5.20 -17.11 -10.55
CA GLY A 616 5.35 -15.92 -11.40
C GLY A 616 6.01 -14.76 -10.66
N ARG A 617 5.57 -14.48 -9.42
CA ARG A 617 6.19 -13.45 -8.58
C ARG A 617 7.62 -13.82 -8.17
N THR A 618 7.86 -15.09 -7.86
CA THR A 618 9.21 -15.58 -7.54
C THR A 618 10.14 -15.43 -8.74
N GLN A 619 9.66 -15.72 -9.96
CA GLN A 619 10.42 -15.50 -11.19
C GLN A 619 10.69 -14.01 -11.42
N GLU A 620 9.71 -13.15 -11.26
CA GLU A 620 9.87 -11.70 -11.42
C GLU A 620 10.92 -11.13 -10.46
N ILE A 621 10.89 -11.53 -9.17
CA ILE A 621 11.89 -11.12 -8.17
C ILE A 621 13.29 -11.60 -8.55
N ARG A 622 13.41 -12.84 -9.03
CA ARG A 622 14.71 -13.39 -9.48
C ARG A 622 15.25 -12.65 -10.69
N ASP A 623 14.39 -12.26 -11.61
CA ASP A 623 14.76 -11.67 -12.91
C ASP A 623 15.11 -10.17 -12.79
N ARG A 624 14.91 -9.53 -11.65
CA ARG A 624 15.18 -8.11 -11.42
C ARG A 624 16.66 -7.80 -11.59
N VAL A 625 16.96 -6.81 -12.41
CA VAL A 625 18.30 -6.23 -12.52
C VAL A 625 18.48 -5.10 -11.52
N LEU A 626 19.73 -4.88 -11.08
CA LEU A 626 20.07 -3.75 -10.21
C LEU A 626 20.11 -2.45 -11.02
N HIS A 627 19.71 -1.35 -10.39
CA HIS A 627 19.69 -0.02 -10.98
C HIS A 627 20.81 0.90 -10.43
N LEU A 628 21.57 0.44 -9.41
CA LEU A 628 22.76 1.13 -8.86
C LEU A 628 23.96 0.20 -8.87
#